data_1ca42e49a44bccbe9dbed603f78a07c7
#
_entry.id   1ca42e49a44bccbe9dbed603f78a07c7
#
_cell.length_a   1.000
_cell.length_b   1.000
_cell.length_c   1.000
_cell.angle_alpha   90.00
_cell.angle_beta   90.00
_cell.angle_gamma   90.00
#
_symmetry.space_group_name_H-M   'P 1'
#
loop_
_entity.id
_entity.type
_entity.pdbx_description
1 polymer ?
#
loop_
_entity_poly.entity_id
_entity_poly.type
_entity_poly.pdbx_seq_one_letter_code
_entity_poly.pdbx_strand_id
1 'polypeptide(L)'
;MTKSLEDYIEVVYVLIHEKRRARVRDIATALKVKMPSVVNALTELKRLELVVQEPYGDVELTAKGRRIATIILNRHNKIREFLMRLGVSRRIADKDACLMEHILSAETMDKISDFLKKGPPASAMKPAPVPKSAPMKAGV
;
A
#
# COMPACT_ATOMS: atom_id res chain seq x y z
N MET A 1 2.33 -12.12 5.19
CA MET A 1 1.16 -11.32 5.61
C MET A 1 0.27 -11.09 4.40
N THR A 2 -1.04 -11.12 4.58
CA THR A 2 -1.97 -10.93 3.48
C THR A 2 -2.13 -9.46 3.12
N LYS A 3 -2.57 -9.19 1.88
CA LYS A 3 -2.90 -7.82 1.43
C LYS A 3 -3.88 -7.14 2.38
N SER A 4 -4.90 -7.87 2.82
CA SER A 4 -5.91 -7.34 3.75
C SER A 4 -5.29 -6.86 5.08
N LEU A 5 -4.38 -7.64 5.66
CA LEU A 5 -3.69 -7.24 6.89
C LEU A 5 -2.76 -6.05 6.68
N GLU A 6 -2.13 -5.97 5.52
CA GLU A 6 -1.32 -4.81 5.15
C GLU A 6 -2.17 -3.53 5.07
N ASP A 7 -3.36 -3.62 4.47
CA ASP A 7 -4.30 -2.50 4.42
C ASP A 7 -4.68 -2.03 5.84
N TYR A 8 -4.91 -2.96 6.77
CA TYR A 8 -5.22 -2.61 8.17
C TYR A 8 -4.06 -1.88 8.85
N ILE A 9 -2.83 -2.37 8.68
CA ILE A 9 -1.64 -1.71 9.26
C ILE A 9 -1.47 -0.31 8.70
N GLU A 10 -1.61 -0.15 7.40
CA GLU A 10 -1.50 1.14 6.73
C GLU A 10 -2.54 2.13 7.25
N VAL A 11 -3.79 1.70 7.38
CA VAL A 11 -4.87 2.56 7.89
C VAL A 11 -4.63 2.94 9.34
N VAL A 12 -4.19 2.02 10.18
CA VAL A 12 -3.85 2.33 11.58
C VAL A 12 -2.74 3.39 11.63
N TYR A 13 -1.71 3.24 10.83
CA TYR A 13 -0.62 4.23 10.74
C TYR A 13 -1.14 5.61 10.34
N VAL A 14 -1.93 5.66 9.28
CA VAL A 14 -2.48 6.93 8.78
C VAL A 14 -3.39 7.60 9.81
N LEU A 15 -4.26 6.83 10.46
CA LEU A 15 -5.17 7.38 11.49
C LEU A 15 -4.41 7.95 12.68
N ILE A 16 -3.35 7.27 13.14
CA ILE A 16 -2.53 7.77 14.24
C ILE A 16 -1.88 9.10 13.85
N HIS A 17 -1.37 9.22 12.63
CA HIS A 17 -0.70 10.43 12.16
C HIS A 17 -1.65 11.58 11.87
N GLU A 18 -2.82 11.30 11.31
CA GLU A 18 -3.78 12.33 10.93
C GLU A 18 -4.70 12.74 12.08
N LYS A 19 -5.17 11.78 12.87
CA LYS A 19 -6.16 12.00 13.93
C LYS A 19 -5.64 11.74 15.34
N ARG A 20 -4.35 11.39 15.47
CA ARG A 20 -3.64 11.07 16.70
C ARG A 20 -4.17 9.82 17.43
N ARG A 21 -5.15 9.12 16.87
CA ARG A 21 -5.67 7.88 17.46
C ARG A 21 -6.33 7.01 16.40
N ALA A 22 -6.25 5.71 16.60
CA ALA A 22 -6.91 4.72 15.76
C ALA A 22 -7.90 3.91 16.61
N ARG A 23 -9.18 4.11 16.38
CA ARG A 23 -10.25 3.34 17.01
C ARG A 23 -10.80 2.32 16.03
N VAL A 24 -11.33 1.20 16.56
CA VAL A 24 -11.96 0.15 15.73
C VAL A 24 -12.99 0.74 14.78
N ARG A 25 -13.81 1.67 15.25
CA ARG A 25 -14.83 2.34 14.45
C ARG A 25 -14.23 3.14 13.29
N ASP A 26 -13.14 3.86 13.54
CA ASP A 26 -12.49 4.69 12.53
C ASP A 26 -11.83 3.82 11.46
N ILE A 27 -11.24 2.71 11.86
CA ILE A 27 -10.65 1.73 10.94
C ILE A 27 -11.74 1.13 10.04
N ALA A 28 -12.87 0.73 10.64
CA ALA A 28 -14.00 0.17 9.90
C ALA A 28 -14.51 1.16 8.84
N THR A 29 -14.66 2.43 9.22
CA THR A 29 -15.11 3.47 8.31
C THR A 29 -14.11 3.70 7.17
N ALA A 30 -12.82 3.78 7.50
CA ALA A 30 -11.78 4.03 6.51
C ALA A 30 -11.65 2.91 5.48
N LEU A 31 -11.79 1.65 5.91
CA LEU A 31 -11.69 0.49 5.02
C LEU A 31 -13.04 0.06 4.43
N LYS A 32 -14.13 0.70 4.84
CA LYS A 32 -15.49 0.36 4.39
C LYS A 32 -15.84 -1.10 4.69
N VAL A 33 -15.50 -1.54 5.89
CA VAL A 33 -15.81 -2.88 6.40
C VAL A 33 -16.59 -2.77 7.69
N LYS A 34 -17.16 -3.89 8.14
CA LYS A 34 -17.89 -3.94 9.41
C LYS A 34 -16.93 -4.12 10.59
N MET A 35 -17.31 -3.64 11.76
CA MET A 35 -16.47 -3.72 12.96
C MET A 35 -16.02 -5.12 13.32
N PRO A 36 -16.81 -6.19 13.19
CA PRO A 36 -16.31 -7.56 13.43
C PRO A 36 -15.13 -7.94 12.56
N SER A 37 -15.10 -7.50 11.31
CA SER A 37 -13.95 -7.73 10.41
C SER A 37 -12.68 -7.05 10.92
N VAL A 38 -12.82 -5.83 11.46
CA VAL A 38 -11.70 -5.11 12.08
C VAL A 38 -11.19 -5.87 13.30
N VAL A 39 -12.09 -6.31 14.17
CA VAL A 39 -11.74 -7.07 15.39
C VAL A 39 -10.97 -8.34 15.02
N ASN A 40 -11.43 -9.08 14.02
CA ASN A 40 -10.75 -10.29 13.56
C ASN A 40 -9.35 -9.98 13.01
N ALA A 41 -9.22 -8.94 12.20
CA ALA A 41 -7.93 -8.52 11.66
C ALA A 41 -6.97 -8.08 12.78
N LEU A 42 -7.47 -7.31 13.75
CA LEU A 42 -6.65 -6.88 14.89
C LEU A 42 -6.19 -8.05 15.75
N THR A 43 -7.01 -9.09 15.91
CA THR A 43 -6.63 -10.31 16.61
C THR A 43 -5.41 -10.95 15.94
N GLU A 44 -5.41 -11.05 14.62
CA GLU A 44 -4.29 -11.59 13.87
C GLU A 44 -3.06 -10.69 13.94
N LEU A 45 -3.25 -9.38 13.83
CA LEU A 45 -2.15 -8.42 13.92
C LEU A 45 -1.51 -8.41 15.33
N LYS A 46 -2.30 -8.61 16.38
CA LYS A 46 -1.78 -8.79 17.75
C LYS A 46 -0.95 -10.06 17.86
N ARG A 47 -1.43 -11.16 17.28
CA ARG A 47 -0.70 -12.43 17.25
C ARG A 47 0.66 -12.27 16.55
N LEU A 48 0.73 -11.47 15.50
CA LEU A 48 1.96 -11.16 14.76
C LEU A 48 2.82 -10.09 15.45
N GLU A 49 2.39 -9.58 16.59
CA GLU A 49 3.09 -8.53 17.36
C GLU A 49 3.26 -7.22 16.59
N LEU A 50 2.28 -6.89 15.76
CA LEU A 50 2.30 -5.68 14.94
C LEU A 50 1.48 -4.54 15.54
N VAL A 51 0.48 -4.87 16.34
CA VAL A 51 -0.34 -3.90 17.06
C VAL A 51 -0.52 -4.31 18.52
N VAL A 52 -0.83 -3.32 19.35
CA VAL A 52 -1.26 -3.50 20.72
C VAL A 52 -2.53 -2.69 20.95
N GLN A 53 -3.37 -3.14 21.88
CA GLN A 53 -4.62 -2.45 22.21
C GLN A 53 -5.02 -2.81 23.63
N GLU A 54 -5.19 -1.80 24.50
CA GLU A 54 -5.80 -1.99 25.79
C GLU A 54 -7.29 -2.31 25.64
N PRO A 55 -7.93 -3.03 26.58
CA PRO A 55 -9.35 -3.28 26.52
C PRO A 55 -10.12 -1.96 26.36
N TYR A 56 -10.98 -1.89 25.35
CA TYR A 56 -11.75 -0.68 24.97
C TYR A 56 -10.88 0.53 24.61
N GLY A 57 -9.58 0.32 24.40
CA GLY A 57 -8.64 1.38 24.09
C GLY A 57 -8.39 1.55 22.59
N ASP A 58 -7.53 2.50 22.30
CA ASP A 58 -7.08 2.76 20.95
C ASP A 58 -6.10 1.69 20.48
N VAL A 59 -6.05 1.49 19.16
CA VAL A 59 -5.07 0.60 18.54
C VAL A 59 -3.76 1.36 18.36
N GLU A 60 -2.66 0.77 18.79
CA GLU A 60 -1.33 1.33 18.60
C GLU A 60 -0.45 0.36 17.83
N LEU A 61 0.52 0.90 17.10
CA LEU A 61 1.50 0.10 16.39
C LEU A 61 2.71 -0.19 17.28
N THR A 62 3.18 -1.44 17.23
CA THR A 62 4.50 -1.77 17.79
C THR A 62 5.60 -1.18 16.90
N ALA A 63 6.86 -1.20 17.35
CA ALA A 63 7.98 -0.78 16.52
C ALA A 63 8.04 -1.59 15.22
N LYS A 64 7.78 -2.90 15.29
CA LYS A 64 7.69 -3.78 14.12
C LYS A 64 6.55 -3.38 13.20
N GLY A 65 5.37 -3.07 13.75
CA GLY A 65 4.21 -2.61 13.00
C GLY A 65 4.47 -1.29 12.27
N ARG A 66 5.11 -0.34 12.92
CA ARG A 66 5.49 0.94 12.31
C ARG A 66 6.45 0.75 11.14
N ARG A 67 7.44 -0.12 11.29
CA ARG A 67 8.38 -0.40 10.19
C ARG A 67 7.67 -0.94 8.96
N ILE A 68 6.77 -1.90 9.16
CA ILE A 68 5.98 -2.49 8.07
C ILE A 68 5.07 -1.44 7.44
N ALA A 69 4.36 -0.65 8.24
CA ALA A 69 3.48 0.41 7.75
C ALA A 69 4.26 1.42 6.90
N THR A 70 5.44 1.82 7.36
CA THR A 70 6.30 2.76 6.63
C THR A 70 6.75 2.20 5.29
N ILE A 71 7.10 0.92 5.23
CA ILE A 71 7.48 0.25 3.99
C ILE A 71 6.32 0.25 3.00
N ILE A 72 5.13 -0.13 3.46
CA ILE A 72 3.93 -0.19 2.61
C ILE A 72 3.59 1.20 2.09
N LEU A 73 3.56 2.20 2.96
CA LEU A 73 3.23 3.57 2.59
C LEU A 73 4.26 4.16 1.63
N ASN A 74 5.52 3.85 1.80
CA ASN A 74 6.59 4.26 0.90
C ASN A 74 6.40 3.67 -0.50
N ARG A 75 6.03 2.40 -0.59
CA ARG A 75 5.70 1.75 -1.87
C ARG A 75 4.52 2.44 -2.54
N HIS A 76 3.46 2.68 -1.79
CA HIS A 76 2.28 3.39 -2.28
C HIS A 76 2.66 4.76 -2.88
N ASN A 77 3.39 5.57 -2.13
CA ASN A 77 3.76 6.91 -2.55
C ASN A 77 4.64 6.89 -3.81
N LYS A 78 5.57 5.96 -3.91
CA LYS A 78 6.43 5.83 -5.09
C LYS A 78 5.64 5.43 -6.33
N ILE A 79 4.75 4.47 -6.19
CA ILE A 79 3.90 4.02 -7.31
C ILE A 79 3.00 5.16 -7.76
N ARG A 80 2.34 5.85 -6.82
CA ARG A 80 1.49 6.99 -7.14
C ARG A 80 2.27 8.05 -7.91
N GLU A 81 3.44 8.43 -7.43
CA GLU A 81 4.26 9.44 -8.08
C GLU A 81 4.70 9.00 -9.47
N PHE A 82 5.08 7.75 -9.64
CA PHE A 82 5.43 7.18 -10.93
C PHE A 82 4.27 7.29 -11.92
N LEU A 83 3.07 6.88 -11.50
CA LEU A 83 1.87 6.96 -12.34
C LEU A 83 1.53 8.41 -12.70
N MET A 84 1.66 9.33 -11.76
CA MET A 84 1.43 10.75 -12.03
C MET A 84 2.42 11.33 -13.04
N ARG A 85 3.66 10.88 -13.03
CA ARG A 85 4.66 11.27 -14.03
C ARG A 85 4.34 10.72 -15.42
N LEU A 86 3.60 9.61 -15.51
CA LEU A 86 3.09 9.10 -16.77
C LEU A 86 1.86 9.90 -17.29
N GLY A 87 1.34 10.79 -16.47
CA GLY A 87 0.15 11.58 -16.82
C GLY A 87 -1.15 11.08 -16.20
N VAL A 88 -1.09 10.07 -15.32
CA VAL A 88 -2.27 9.59 -14.61
C VAL A 88 -2.69 10.63 -13.56
N SER A 89 -4.00 10.91 -13.47
CA SER A 89 -4.52 11.84 -12.46
C SER A 89 -4.22 11.31 -11.05
N ARG A 90 -4.07 12.24 -10.09
CA ARG A 90 -3.75 11.87 -8.70
C ARG A 90 -4.78 10.89 -8.12
N ARG A 91 -6.06 11.13 -8.37
CA ARG A 91 -7.12 10.27 -7.84
C ARG A 91 -7.00 8.83 -8.34
N ILE A 92 -6.77 8.65 -9.64
CA ILE A 92 -6.60 7.32 -10.23
C ILE A 92 -5.27 6.71 -9.80
N ALA A 93 -4.19 7.51 -9.76
CA ALA A 93 -2.88 7.03 -9.32
C ALA A 93 -2.92 6.51 -7.88
N ASP A 94 -3.60 7.21 -6.97
CA ASP A 94 -3.78 6.75 -5.59
C ASP A 94 -4.53 5.42 -5.53
N LYS A 95 -5.62 5.31 -6.28
CA LYS A 95 -6.43 4.10 -6.32
C LYS A 95 -5.64 2.91 -6.86
N ASP A 96 -4.94 3.10 -7.96
CA ASP A 96 -4.15 2.05 -8.58
C ASP A 96 -2.95 1.67 -7.69
N ALA A 97 -2.31 2.64 -7.07
CA ALA A 97 -1.20 2.40 -6.16
C ALA A 97 -1.61 1.52 -4.97
N CYS A 98 -2.82 1.71 -4.42
CA CYS A 98 -3.34 0.87 -3.34
C CYS A 98 -3.40 -0.62 -3.72
N LEU A 99 -3.62 -0.92 -4.98
CA LEU A 99 -3.62 -2.30 -5.47
C LEU A 99 -2.21 -2.77 -5.82
N MET A 100 -1.44 -1.94 -6.51
CA MET A 100 -0.12 -2.30 -7.03
C MET A 100 0.92 -2.51 -5.94
N GLU A 101 0.83 -1.78 -4.83
CA GLU A 101 1.81 -1.88 -3.74
C GLU A 101 1.94 -3.27 -3.14
N HIS A 102 0.90 -4.09 -3.26
CA HIS A 102 0.87 -5.45 -2.71
C HIS A 102 1.35 -6.53 -3.69
N ILE A 103 1.45 -6.21 -4.98
CA ILE A 103 1.74 -7.20 -6.02
C ILE A 103 3.06 -6.98 -6.74
N LEU A 104 3.62 -5.76 -6.70
CA LEU A 104 4.86 -5.48 -7.41
C LEU A 104 6.05 -6.12 -6.70
N SER A 105 6.94 -6.72 -7.49
CA SER A 105 8.19 -7.29 -6.99
C SER A 105 9.15 -6.21 -6.50
N ALA A 106 10.13 -6.63 -5.69
CA ALA A 106 11.20 -5.74 -5.25
C ALA A 106 11.98 -5.16 -6.43
N GLU A 107 12.24 -5.97 -7.46
CA GLU A 107 12.92 -5.51 -8.67
C GLU A 107 12.16 -4.36 -9.34
N THR A 108 10.86 -4.53 -9.55
CA THR A 108 10.02 -3.49 -10.15
C THR A 108 10.03 -2.22 -9.29
N MET A 109 9.91 -2.37 -7.97
CA MET A 109 9.94 -1.22 -7.06
C MET A 109 11.27 -0.48 -7.10
N ASP A 110 12.38 -1.20 -7.21
CA ASP A 110 13.72 -0.60 -7.35
C ASP A 110 13.83 0.20 -8.65
N LYS A 111 13.30 -0.33 -9.74
CA LYS A 111 13.30 0.36 -11.04
C LYS A 111 12.41 1.60 -11.02
N ILE A 112 11.27 1.54 -10.36
CA ILE A 112 10.40 2.71 -10.15
C ILE A 112 11.16 3.77 -9.33
N SER A 113 11.83 3.38 -8.26
CA SER A 113 12.64 4.30 -7.44
C SER A 113 13.74 4.96 -8.25
N ASP A 114 14.43 4.21 -9.08
CA ASP A 114 15.48 4.74 -9.95
C ASP A 114 14.91 5.73 -10.96
N PHE A 115 13.78 5.39 -11.57
CA PHE A 115 13.08 6.28 -12.50
C PHE A 115 12.71 7.61 -11.84
N LEU A 116 12.21 7.57 -10.61
CA LEU A 116 11.84 8.79 -9.88
C LEU A 116 13.03 9.67 -9.55
N LYS A 117 14.23 9.10 -9.40
CA LYS A 117 15.46 9.83 -9.09
C LYS A 117 16.20 10.30 -10.34
N LYS A 118 16.31 9.47 -11.36
CA LYS A 118 17.22 9.65 -12.50
C LYS A 118 16.51 9.79 -13.85
N GLY A 119 15.19 9.58 -13.89
CA GLY A 119 14.44 9.49 -15.15
C GLY A 119 14.62 8.13 -15.82
N PRO A 120 14.05 7.97 -17.04
CA PRO A 120 14.08 6.69 -17.74
C PRO A 120 15.52 6.23 -18.01
N PRO A 121 15.79 4.90 -17.87
CA PRO A 121 17.11 4.37 -18.19
C PRO A 121 17.36 4.43 -19.70
N ALA A 122 18.61 4.54 -20.10
CA ALA A 122 19.00 4.60 -21.53
C ALA A 122 18.45 3.40 -22.32
N SER A 123 18.36 2.23 -21.70
CA SER A 123 17.81 1.01 -22.31
C SER A 123 16.30 1.11 -22.63
N ALA A 124 15.55 1.97 -21.94
CA ALA A 124 14.13 2.17 -22.17
C ALA A 124 13.85 3.03 -23.42
N MET A 125 14.87 3.67 -23.97
CA MET A 125 14.76 4.47 -25.19
C MET A 125 14.66 3.61 -26.46
N LYS A 126 14.93 2.29 -26.32
CA LYS A 126 14.79 1.34 -27.43
C LYS A 126 13.47 0.58 -27.26
N PRO A 127 12.61 0.55 -28.30
CA PRO A 127 11.38 -0.23 -28.21
C PRO A 127 11.71 -1.71 -27.97
N ALA A 128 11.12 -2.28 -26.92
CA ALA A 128 11.23 -3.71 -26.67
C ALA A 128 10.49 -4.48 -27.75
N PRO A 129 11.00 -5.66 -28.20
CA PRO A 129 10.27 -6.48 -29.14
C PRO A 129 8.95 -6.97 -28.50
N VAL A 130 7.86 -6.77 -29.23
CA VAL A 130 6.54 -7.24 -28.78
C VAL A 130 6.55 -8.77 -28.74
N PRO A 131 6.20 -9.42 -27.60
CA PRO A 131 6.12 -10.86 -27.54
C PRO A 131 5.04 -11.37 -28.52
N LYS A 132 5.40 -12.28 -29.41
CA LYS A 132 4.47 -12.83 -30.40
C LYS A 132 3.34 -13.67 -29.80
N SER A 133 3.41 -13.99 -28.51
CA SER A 133 2.50 -14.92 -27.84
C SER A 133 1.53 -14.30 -26.84
N ALA A 134 1.53 -12.98 -26.67
CA ALA A 134 0.60 -12.33 -25.75
C ALA A 134 -0.47 -11.59 -26.55
N PRO A 135 -1.68 -12.16 -26.70
CA PRO A 135 -2.77 -11.37 -27.23
C PRO A 135 -3.03 -10.24 -26.25
N MET A 136 -2.89 -9.00 -26.72
CA MET A 136 -3.39 -7.86 -25.98
C MET A 136 -4.90 -8.03 -25.88
N LYS A 137 -5.37 -8.43 -24.70
CA LYS A 137 -6.80 -8.30 -24.41
C LYS A 137 -7.13 -6.82 -24.55
N ALA A 138 -8.09 -6.51 -25.42
CA ALA A 138 -8.61 -5.15 -25.52
C ALA A 138 -8.91 -4.69 -24.08
N GLY A 139 -8.13 -3.73 -23.62
CA GLY A 139 -8.20 -3.28 -22.25
C GLY A 139 -9.53 -2.67 -21.93
N VAL A 140 -9.93 -2.93 -20.76
CA VAL A 140 -11.02 -2.23 -20.11
C VAL A 140 -10.48 -0.90 -19.62
#